data_881ee576f1c89d5d547f22ebe6838a52
#
_entry.id   881ee576f1c89d5d547f22ebe6838a52
#
_cell.length_a   1.000
_cell.length_b   1.000
_cell.length_c   1.000
_cell.angle_alpha   90.00
_cell.angle_beta   90.00
_cell.angle_gamma   90.00
#
_symmetry.space_group_name_H-M   'P 1'
#
loop_
_entity.id
_entity.type
_entity.pdbx_description
1 polymer ?
#
loop_
_entity_poly.entity_id
_entity_poly.type
_entity_poly.pdbx_seq_one_letter_code
_entity_poly.pdbx_strand_id
1 'polypeptide(L)'
;MVNKPFPKSYDAEESLLGAILLEGKSIYEKVSPWIRVDEAFHSNDNKMIWNIIKTLYKENTPIDVVTVMEKSKSMYNGDDTLTGYYLTGLPEKVPTTANVEEYARIIWEKYIQRETAKSANRLYNVSFDETENVQTILDEHSRLIEELKEIQPSRVKTIEDIVDEAKVNIKEGGNLIPFGMDVLDYP
;
A
#
# COMPACT_ATOMS: atom_id res chain seq x y z
N MET A 1 -21.50 -5.62 18.34
CA MET A 1 -20.73 -5.23 17.13
C MET A 1 -21.02 -6.20 16.01
N VAL A 2 -21.27 -5.73 14.78
CA VAL A 2 -21.40 -6.60 13.62
C VAL A 2 -19.98 -7.10 13.31
N ASN A 3 -19.74 -8.38 13.48
CA ASN A 3 -18.44 -9.00 13.18
C ASN A 3 -18.28 -9.10 11.65
N LYS A 4 -17.97 -7.97 11.01
CA LYS A 4 -17.67 -7.94 9.57
C LYS A 4 -16.24 -8.38 9.34
N PRO A 5 -15.98 -9.25 8.34
CA PRO A 5 -14.61 -9.60 7.98
C PRO A 5 -13.84 -8.37 7.52
N PHE A 6 -12.54 -8.33 7.81
CA PHE A 6 -11.69 -7.23 7.35
C PHE A 6 -11.64 -7.17 5.81
N PRO A 7 -11.63 -5.96 5.24
CA PRO A 7 -11.49 -5.76 3.79
C PRO A 7 -10.21 -6.41 3.25
N LYS A 8 -10.34 -7.22 2.21
CA LYS A 8 -9.25 -7.95 1.57
C LYS A 8 -9.57 -8.26 0.11
N SER A 9 -8.56 -8.52 -0.68
CA SER A 9 -8.68 -9.03 -2.04
C SER A 9 -7.52 -9.99 -2.33
N TYR A 10 -7.73 -11.27 -2.06
CA TYR A 10 -6.72 -12.29 -2.34
C TYR A 10 -6.40 -12.37 -3.83
N ASP A 11 -7.41 -12.23 -4.69
CA ASP A 11 -7.23 -12.27 -6.15
C ASP A 11 -6.27 -11.17 -6.62
N ALA A 12 -6.40 -9.94 -6.08
CA ALA A 12 -5.49 -8.85 -6.42
C ALA A 12 -4.07 -9.09 -5.89
N GLU A 13 -3.95 -9.60 -4.65
CA GLU A 13 -2.65 -9.93 -4.05
C GLU A 13 -1.92 -11.01 -4.85
N GLU A 14 -2.60 -12.10 -5.16
CA GLU A 14 -2.03 -13.23 -5.90
C GLU A 14 -1.71 -12.86 -7.36
N SER A 15 -2.59 -12.09 -8.02
CA SER A 15 -2.33 -11.61 -9.39
C SER A 15 -1.15 -10.66 -9.45
N LEU A 16 -0.99 -9.77 -8.46
CA LEU A 16 0.15 -8.87 -8.39
C LEU A 16 1.46 -9.62 -8.21
N LEU A 17 1.52 -10.52 -7.23
CA LEU A 17 2.71 -11.31 -6.95
C LEU A 17 3.05 -12.24 -8.11
N GLY A 18 2.03 -12.90 -8.70
CA GLY A 18 2.21 -13.72 -9.87
C GLY A 18 2.77 -12.96 -11.08
N ALA A 19 2.29 -11.73 -11.31
CA ALA A 19 2.82 -10.87 -12.38
C ALA A 19 4.30 -10.49 -12.13
N ILE A 20 4.68 -10.24 -10.89
CA ILE A 20 6.09 -9.99 -10.54
C ILE A 20 6.94 -11.25 -10.77
N LEU A 21 6.43 -12.43 -10.44
CA LEU A 21 7.14 -13.70 -10.69
C LEU A 21 7.29 -14.01 -12.18
N LEU A 22 6.40 -13.50 -13.05
CA LEU A 22 6.47 -13.66 -14.50
C LEU A 22 7.45 -12.68 -15.17
N GLU A 23 7.39 -11.40 -14.83
CA GLU A 23 8.13 -10.32 -15.50
C GLU A 23 9.22 -9.68 -14.64
N GLY A 24 9.37 -10.12 -13.40
CA GLY A 24 10.47 -9.77 -12.52
C GLY A 24 10.50 -8.28 -12.13
N LYS A 25 11.70 -7.73 -12.22
CA LYS A 25 12.05 -6.39 -11.75
C LYS A 25 11.21 -5.28 -12.39
N SER A 26 10.82 -5.42 -13.66
CA SER A 26 10.07 -4.38 -14.39
C SER A 26 8.69 -4.14 -13.77
N ILE A 27 7.99 -5.20 -13.37
CA ILE A 27 6.70 -5.07 -12.68
C ILE A 27 6.89 -4.58 -11.25
N TYR A 28 7.89 -5.11 -10.53
CA TYR A 28 8.17 -4.65 -9.17
C TYR A 28 8.39 -3.13 -9.11
N GLU A 29 9.17 -2.55 -10.03
CA GLU A 29 9.44 -1.12 -10.08
C GLU A 29 8.18 -0.28 -10.32
N LYS A 30 7.24 -0.78 -11.13
CA LYS A 30 5.95 -0.11 -11.39
C LYS A 30 5.04 -0.08 -10.17
N VAL A 31 5.05 -1.16 -9.37
CA VAL A 31 4.06 -1.33 -8.28
C VAL A 31 4.60 -1.01 -6.90
N SER A 32 5.92 -1.02 -6.70
CA SER A 32 6.55 -0.70 -5.41
C SER A 32 6.20 0.69 -4.86
N PRO A 33 5.95 1.75 -5.67
CA PRO A 33 5.47 3.03 -5.15
C PRO A 33 4.09 2.96 -4.50
N TRP A 34 3.25 1.98 -4.91
CA TRP A 34 1.91 1.76 -4.35
C TRP A 34 1.95 0.95 -3.05
N ILE A 35 2.82 -0.05 -2.96
CA ILE A 35 2.90 -0.98 -1.82
C ILE A 35 4.05 -0.56 -0.91
N ARG A 36 3.82 0.42 -0.05
CA ARG A 36 4.85 1.01 0.81
C ARG A 36 5.15 0.22 2.07
N VAL A 37 4.20 -0.59 2.53
CA VAL A 37 4.29 -1.40 3.74
C VAL A 37 3.88 -2.84 3.46
N ASP A 38 4.50 -3.79 4.14
CA ASP A 38 4.20 -5.21 3.94
C ASP A 38 2.81 -5.58 4.42
N GLU A 39 2.28 -4.84 5.39
CA GLU A 39 0.93 -4.96 5.94
C GLU A 39 -0.17 -4.64 4.92
N ALA A 40 0.18 -4.05 3.77
CA ALA A 40 -0.75 -3.86 2.67
C ALA A 40 -1.35 -5.20 2.21
N PHE A 41 -0.55 -6.26 2.20
CA PHE A 41 -1.06 -7.62 1.97
C PHE A 41 -1.82 -8.12 3.20
N HIS A 42 -2.94 -8.80 2.97
CA HIS A 42 -3.72 -9.43 4.05
C HIS A 42 -3.22 -10.83 4.36
N SER A 43 -2.84 -11.61 3.35
CA SER A 43 -2.26 -12.94 3.51
C SER A 43 -0.85 -12.86 4.10
N ASN A 44 -0.55 -13.69 5.11
CA ASN A 44 0.80 -13.78 5.65
C ASN A 44 1.79 -14.35 4.61
N ASP A 45 1.36 -15.32 3.81
CA ASP A 45 2.19 -15.90 2.75
C ASP A 45 2.55 -14.83 1.71
N ASN A 46 1.59 -13.98 1.32
CA ASN A 46 1.81 -12.90 0.37
C ASN A 46 2.74 -11.81 0.94
N LYS A 47 2.64 -11.50 2.25
CA LYS A 47 3.60 -10.62 2.93
C LYS A 47 5.02 -11.18 2.89
N MET A 48 5.16 -12.48 3.15
CA MET A 48 6.46 -13.16 3.10
C MET A 48 7.05 -13.09 1.69
N ILE A 49 6.26 -13.43 0.66
CA ILE A 49 6.69 -13.36 -0.75
C ILE A 49 7.11 -11.93 -1.10
N TRP A 50 6.31 -10.94 -0.75
CA TRP A 50 6.63 -9.53 -0.99
C TRP A 50 7.96 -9.12 -0.33
N ASN A 51 8.19 -9.53 0.91
CA ASN A 51 9.44 -9.25 1.62
C ASN A 51 10.66 -9.94 0.97
N ILE A 52 10.48 -11.16 0.48
CA ILE A 52 11.52 -11.86 -0.30
C ILE A 52 11.82 -11.10 -1.59
N ILE A 53 10.79 -10.71 -2.35
CA ILE A 53 10.92 -9.93 -3.59
C ILE A 53 11.68 -8.62 -3.34
N LYS A 54 11.35 -7.88 -2.27
CA LYS A 54 12.08 -6.66 -1.87
C LYS A 54 13.56 -6.94 -1.60
N THR A 55 13.85 -8.07 -0.97
CA THR A 55 15.23 -8.46 -0.65
C THR A 55 16.00 -8.79 -1.90
N LEU A 56 15.44 -9.61 -2.80
CA LEU A 56 16.05 -9.94 -4.09
C LEU A 56 16.28 -8.69 -4.95
N TYR A 57 15.33 -7.76 -4.95
CA TYR A 57 15.48 -6.50 -5.67
C TYR A 57 16.65 -5.67 -5.14
N LYS A 58 16.79 -5.54 -3.81
CA LYS A 58 17.90 -4.84 -3.16
C LYS A 58 19.25 -5.50 -3.45
N GLU A 59 19.29 -6.82 -3.52
CA GLU A 59 20.47 -7.61 -3.85
C GLU A 59 20.78 -7.63 -5.36
N ASN A 60 19.95 -6.96 -6.16
CA ASN A 60 20.03 -6.97 -7.63
C ASN A 60 20.01 -8.39 -8.23
N THR A 61 19.33 -9.32 -7.56
CA THR A 61 19.12 -10.70 -7.98
C THR A 61 17.87 -10.76 -8.86
N PRO A 62 17.83 -11.61 -9.92
CA PRO A 62 16.61 -11.84 -10.70
C PRO A 62 15.45 -12.25 -9.79
N ILE A 63 14.22 -11.85 -10.16
CA ILE A 63 13.00 -12.16 -9.40
C ILE A 63 12.17 -13.10 -10.26
N ASP A 64 12.08 -14.35 -9.86
CA ASP A 64 11.26 -15.39 -10.45
C ASP A 64 10.88 -16.44 -9.39
N VAL A 65 10.09 -17.43 -9.77
CA VAL A 65 9.63 -18.51 -8.86
C VAL A 65 10.80 -19.23 -8.20
N VAL A 66 11.88 -19.51 -8.96
CA VAL A 66 13.02 -20.30 -8.48
C VAL A 66 13.83 -19.50 -7.46
N THR A 67 14.17 -18.26 -7.79
CA THR A 67 14.96 -17.39 -6.93
C THR A 67 14.21 -17.03 -5.63
N VAL A 68 12.89 -16.82 -5.72
CA VAL A 68 12.03 -16.58 -4.55
C VAL A 68 11.98 -17.82 -3.67
N MET A 69 11.86 -19.02 -4.25
CA MET A 69 11.84 -20.28 -3.50
C MET A 69 13.16 -20.53 -2.77
N GLU A 70 14.29 -20.34 -3.44
CA GLU A 70 15.61 -20.50 -2.80
C GLU A 70 15.85 -19.46 -1.71
N LYS A 71 15.46 -18.22 -1.95
CA LYS A 71 15.59 -17.15 -0.95
C LYS A 71 14.69 -17.41 0.26
N SER A 72 13.48 -17.94 0.06
CA SER A 72 12.57 -18.33 1.13
C SER A 72 13.23 -19.31 2.09
N LYS A 73 13.85 -20.38 1.57
CA LYS A 73 14.54 -21.39 2.38
C LYS A 73 15.64 -20.75 3.25
N SER A 74 16.40 -19.80 2.70
CA SER A 74 17.49 -19.13 3.42
C SER A 74 17.01 -18.15 4.46
N MET A 75 15.90 -17.44 4.22
CA MET A 75 15.36 -16.41 5.13
C MET A 75 14.55 -17.00 6.27
N TYR A 76 13.85 -18.12 6.04
CA TYR A 76 12.92 -18.70 6.99
C TYR A 76 13.33 -20.09 7.51
N ASN A 77 14.66 -20.38 7.49
CA ASN A 77 15.27 -21.59 8.07
C ASN A 77 14.67 -22.92 7.59
N GLY A 78 14.25 -22.98 6.35
CA GLY A 78 13.65 -24.20 5.79
C GLY A 78 12.25 -24.52 6.31
N ASP A 79 11.62 -23.59 7.05
CA ASP A 79 10.23 -23.75 7.43
C ASP A 79 9.39 -23.70 6.14
N ASP A 80 8.70 -24.81 5.83
CA ASP A 80 7.91 -25.03 4.60
C ASP A 80 6.59 -24.22 4.62
N THR A 81 6.57 -23.05 5.29
CA THR A 81 5.41 -22.17 5.35
C THR A 81 4.99 -21.68 3.96
N LEU A 82 5.96 -21.45 3.07
CA LEU A 82 5.70 -21.20 1.65
C LEU A 82 5.86 -22.50 0.86
N THR A 83 4.76 -23.19 0.61
CA THR A 83 4.80 -24.39 -0.21
C THR A 83 5.18 -24.04 -1.64
N GLY A 84 6.09 -24.84 -2.25
CA GLY A 84 6.45 -24.69 -3.66
C GLY A 84 5.22 -24.69 -4.59
N TYR A 85 4.17 -25.42 -4.20
CA TYR A 85 2.90 -25.46 -4.90
C TYR A 85 2.22 -24.06 -4.93
N TYR A 86 2.23 -23.32 -3.82
CA TYR A 86 1.64 -21.99 -3.78
C TYR A 86 2.39 -21.01 -4.70
N LEU A 87 3.71 -20.99 -4.61
CA LEU A 87 4.57 -20.12 -5.44
C LEU A 87 4.42 -20.42 -6.94
N THR A 88 4.41 -21.69 -7.33
CA THR A 88 4.25 -22.09 -8.75
C THR A 88 2.86 -21.81 -9.29
N GLY A 89 1.84 -21.79 -8.43
CA GLY A 89 0.46 -21.50 -8.82
C GLY A 89 0.17 -20.00 -8.99
N LEU A 90 0.99 -19.09 -8.44
CA LEU A 90 0.75 -17.63 -8.54
C LEU A 90 0.78 -17.13 -9.99
N PRO A 91 1.77 -17.47 -10.85
CA PRO A 91 1.77 -17.07 -12.25
C PRO A 91 0.53 -17.49 -13.03
N GLU A 92 -0.07 -18.63 -12.70
CA GLU A 92 -1.27 -19.14 -13.37
C GLU A 92 -2.54 -18.34 -13.04
N LYS A 93 -2.52 -17.58 -11.93
CA LYS A 93 -3.62 -16.72 -11.48
C LYS A 93 -3.61 -15.32 -12.11
N VAL A 94 -2.63 -15.02 -12.96
CA VAL A 94 -2.48 -13.68 -13.58
C VAL A 94 -3.31 -13.58 -14.84
N PRO A 95 -4.42 -12.81 -14.86
CA PRO A 95 -5.20 -12.63 -16.08
C PRO A 95 -4.43 -11.82 -17.13
N THR A 96 -3.69 -10.80 -16.68
CA THR A 96 -2.84 -9.94 -17.51
C THR A 96 -1.86 -9.17 -16.64
N THR A 97 -0.65 -8.94 -17.14
CA THR A 97 0.35 -8.09 -16.50
C THR A 97 0.14 -6.60 -16.82
N ALA A 98 -0.74 -6.27 -17.75
CA ALA A 98 -1.03 -4.87 -18.11
C ALA A 98 -1.72 -4.08 -16.99
N ASN A 99 -2.44 -4.77 -16.07
CA ASN A 99 -3.26 -4.14 -15.03
C ASN A 99 -2.61 -4.17 -13.64
N VAL A 100 -1.31 -4.36 -13.53
CA VAL A 100 -0.63 -4.54 -12.24
C VAL A 100 -0.74 -3.34 -11.30
N GLU A 101 -0.77 -2.12 -11.84
CA GLU A 101 -0.96 -0.92 -11.04
C GLU A 101 -2.37 -0.87 -10.43
N GLU A 102 -3.38 -1.36 -11.15
CA GLU A 102 -4.73 -1.47 -10.64
C GLU A 102 -4.82 -2.53 -9.53
N TYR A 103 -4.12 -3.67 -9.67
CA TYR A 103 -4.05 -4.66 -8.58
C TYR A 103 -3.37 -4.06 -7.34
N ALA A 104 -2.26 -3.33 -7.52
CA ALA A 104 -1.58 -2.65 -6.43
C ALA A 104 -2.49 -1.61 -5.75
N ARG A 105 -3.27 -0.84 -6.53
CA ARG A 105 -4.26 0.11 -6.03
C ARG A 105 -5.34 -0.57 -5.19
N ILE A 106 -5.90 -1.66 -5.67
CA ILE A 106 -6.91 -2.44 -4.93
C ILE A 106 -6.35 -2.93 -3.60
N ILE A 107 -5.13 -3.50 -3.58
CA ILE A 107 -4.47 -3.97 -2.36
C ILE A 107 -4.31 -2.81 -1.37
N TRP A 108 -3.84 -1.67 -1.84
CA TRP A 108 -3.64 -0.48 -1.04
C TRP A 108 -4.95 0.06 -0.46
N GLU A 109 -6.01 0.16 -1.26
CA GLU A 109 -7.33 0.58 -0.78
C GLU A 109 -7.87 -0.36 0.31
N LYS A 110 -7.68 -1.68 0.14
CA LYS A 110 -8.07 -2.65 1.17
C LYS A 110 -7.25 -2.51 2.45
N TYR A 111 -5.97 -2.17 2.34
CA TYR A 111 -5.13 -1.85 3.47
C TYR A 111 -5.64 -0.63 4.24
N ILE A 112 -5.87 0.49 3.55
CA ILE A 112 -6.40 1.71 4.18
C ILE A 112 -7.76 1.45 4.85
N GLN A 113 -8.65 0.71 4.20
CA GLN A 113 -9.93 0.31 4.80
C GLN A 113 -9.74 -0.50 6.09
N ARG A 114 -8.76 -1.42 6.13
CA ARG A 114 -8.44 -2.20 7.34
C ARG A 114 -7.91 -1.33 8.46
N GLU A 115 -6.96 -0.47 8.17
CA GLU A 115 -6.35 0.41 9.18
C GLU A 115 -7.39 1.41 9.73
N THR A 116 -8.25 1.96 8.87
CA THR A 116 -9.37 2.80 9.31
C THR A 116 -10.33 2.04 10.23
N ALA A 117 -10.66 0.79 9.89
CA ALA A 117 -11.52 -0.03 10.73
C ALA A 117 -10.89 -0.36 12.09
N LYS A 118 -9.58 -0.64 12.12
CA LYS A 118 -8.83 -0.88 13.36
C LYS A 118 -8.79 0.38 14.23
N SER A 119 -8.48 1.53 13.64
CA SER A 119 -8.45 2.83 14.32
C SER A 119 -9.82 3.18 14.92
N ALA A 120 -10.89 3.02 14.14
CA ALA A 120 -12.25 3.26 14.61
C ALA A 120 -12.65 2.32 15.78
N ASN A 121 -12.24 1.04 15.72
CA ASN A 121 -12.50 0.10 16.81
C ASN A 121 -11.71 0.45 18.07
N ARG A 122 -10.46 0.90 17.93
CA ARG A 122 -9.65 1.38 19.06
C ARG A 122 -10.28 2.61 19.69
N LEU A 123 -10.66 3.61 18.88
CA LEU A 123 -11.34 4.81 19.36
C LEU A 123 -12.64 4.44 20.10
N TYR A 124 -13.44 3.54 19.53
CA TYR A 124 -14.66 3.05 20.17
C TYR A 124 -14.37 2.47 21.56
N ASN A 125 -13.39 1.59 21.71
CA ASN A 125 -13.07 0.96 22.99
C ASN A 125 -12.56 1.96 24.03
N VAL A 126 -11.66 2.88 23.63
CA VAL A 126 -11.08 3.88 24.53
C VAL A 126 -12.12 4.90 24.99
N SER A 127 -13.13 5.20 24.14
CA SER A 127 -14.21 6.15 24.50
C SER A 127 -15.09 5.68 25.66
N PHE A 128 -15.02 4.41 26.07
CA PHE A 128 -15.69 3.87 27.25
C PHE A 128 -14.77 3.72 28.47
N ASP A 129 -13.51 4.09 28.33
CA ASP A 129 -12.55 4.05 29.44
C ASP A 129 -12.58 5.38 30.19
N GLU A 130 -13.25 5.39 31.33
CA GLU A 130 -13.41 6.61 32.17
C GLU A 130 -12.09 7.07 32.80
N THR A 131 -11.01 6.29 32.70
CA THR A 131 -9.69 6.64 33.23
C THR A 131 -8.86 7.48 32.23
N GLU A 132 -9.22 7.45 30.96
CA GLU A 132 -8.52 8.14 29.88
C GLU A 132 -8.99 9.61 29.73
N ASN A 133 -8.03 10.48 29.44
CA ASN A 133 -8.34 11.88 29.16
C ASN A 133 -8.91 12.04 27.74
N VAL A 134 -10.08 12.69 27.64
CA VAL A 134 -10.79 12.90 26.36
C VAL A 134 -9.89 13.59 25.32
N GLN A 135 -9.07 14.57 25.74
CA GLN A 135 -8.16 15.27 24.80
C GLN A 135 -7.11 14.32 24.25
N THR A 136 -6.53 13.44 25.07
CA THR A 136 -5.57 12.43 24.63
C THR A 136 -6.18 11.50 23.58
N ILE A 137 -7.43 11.06 23.79
CA ILE A 137 -8.17 10.21 22.85
C ILE A 137 -8.33 10.91 21.49
N LEU A 138 -8.74 12.17 21.50
CA LEU A 138 -8.95 12.96 20.28
C LEU A 138 -7.63 13.22 19.53
N ASP A 139 -6.57 13.55 20.25
CA ASP A 139 -5.26 13.82 19.67
C ASP A 139 -4.67 12.54 19.03
N GLU A 140 -4.76 11.41 19.71
CA GLU A 140 -4.31 10.12 19.17
C GLU A 140 -5.08 9.75 17.90
N HIS A 141 -6.40 9.93 17.90
CA HIS A 141 -7.23 9.61 16.74
C HIS A 141 -6.90 10.53 15.54
N SER A 142 -6.74 11.82 15.79
CA SER A 142 -6.35 12.80 14.77
C SER A 142 -5.00 12.44 14.15
N ARG A 143 -4.00 12.08 14.97
CA ARG A 143 -2.69 11.62 14.51
C ARG A 143 -2.78 10.38 13.63
N LEU A 144 -3.56 9.37 14.03
CA LEU A 144 -3.74 8.16 13.23
C LEU A 144 -4.38 8.43 11.86
N ILE A 145 -5.35 9.36 11.81
CA ILE A 145 -5.97 9.77 10.54
C ILE A 145 -4.95 10.50 9.66
N GLU A 146 -4.13 11.36 10.20
CA GLU A 146 -3.09 12.07 9.46
C GLU A 146 -2.04 11.10 8.93
N GLU A 147 -1.55 10.18 9.74
CA GLU A 147 -0.64 9.10 9.31
C GLU A 147 -1.22 8.32 8.11
N LEU A 148 -2.50 7.94 8.16
CA LEU A 148 -3.15 7.22 7.06
C LEU A 148 -3.26 8.06 5.78
N LYS A 149 -3.41 9.38 5.90
CA LYS A 149 -3.42 10.29 4.74
C LYS A 149 -2.04 10.43 4.10
N GLU A 150 -0.98 10.54 4.93
CA GLU A 150 0.39 10.69 4.47
C GLU A 150 0.94 9.43 3.77
N ILE A 151 0.49 8.25 4.23
CA ILE A 151 0.89 6.96 3.65
C ILE A 151 0.25 6.76 2.25
N GLN A 152 -0.74 7.55 1.84
CA GLN A 152 -1.31 7.39 0.51
C GLN A 152 -0.21 7.49 -0.56
N PRO A 153 -0.18 6.56 -1.55
CA PRO A 153 0.75 6.68 -2.65
C PRO A 153 0.51 8.06 -3.28
N SER A 154 1.58 8.83 -3.37
CA SER A 154 1.51 10.08 -4.13
C SER A 154 1.12 9.65 -5.55
N ARG A 155 -0.14 9.83 -5.89
CA ARG A 155 -0.56 9.76 -7.28
C ARG A 155 0.40 10.71 -7.98
N VAL A 156 1.18 10.22 -8.90
CA VAL A 156 1.92 11.12 -9.79
C VAL A 156 0.81 11.90 -10.46
N LYS A 157 0.57 13.13 -9.95
CA LYS A 157 -0.47 13.99 -10.48
C LYS A 157 -0.12 14.20 -11.94
N THR A 158 -1.00 13.78 -12.82
CA THR A 158 -0.86 14.13 -14.23
C THR A 158 -1.00 15.65 -14.34
N ILE A 159 -0.49 16.24 -15.40
CA ILE A 159 -0.68 17.67 -15.66
C ILE A 159 -2.18 18.01 -15.63
N GLU A 160 -3.04 17.09 -16.10
CA GLU A 160 -4.49 17.22 -16.06
C GLU A 160 -5.03 17.27 -14.62
N ASP A 161 -4.57 16.39 -13.74
CA ASP A 161 -4.96 16.38 -12.32
C ASP A 161 -4.56 17.71 -11.62
N ILE A 162 -3.38 18.25 -11.94
CA ILE A 162 -2.88 19.52 -11.38
C ILE A 162 -3.73 20.70 -11.89
N VAL A 163 -4.08 20.69 -13.18
CA VAL A 163 -4.91 21.72 -13.80
C VAL A 163 -6.33 21.69 -13.24
N ASP A 164 -6.91 20.52 -13.02
CA ASP A 164 -8.26 20.40 -12.46
C ASP A 164 -8.31 20.78 -10.98
N GLU A 165 -7.31 20.42 -10.18
CA GLU A 165 -7.16 20.94 -8.80
C GLU A 165 -7.00 22.47 -8.75
N ALA A 166 -6.19 23.03 -9.65
CA ALA A 166 -6.02 24.46 -9.75
C ALA A 166 -7.34 25.17 -10.11
N LYS A 167 -8.14 24.60 -11.03
CA LYS A 167 -9.47 25.14 -11.38
C LYS A 167 -10.45 25.10 -10.20
N VAL A 168 -10.42 24.04 -9.39
CA VAL A 168 -11.25 23.91 -8.18
C VAL A 168 -10.84 24.98 -7.15
N ASN A 169 -9.55 25.10 -6.86
CA ASN A 169 -9.01 26.08 -5.92
C ASN A 169 -9.33 27.54 -6.34
N ILE A 170 -9.28 27.84 -7.63
CA ILE A 170 -9.65 29.18 -8.14
C ILE A 170 -11.15 29.43 -7.97
N LYS A 171 -12.01 28.43 -8.17
CA LYS A 171 -13.47 28.56 -7.99
C LYS A 171 -13.88 28.72 -6.52
N GLU A 172 -13.14 28.10 -5.60
CA GLU A 172 -13.40 28.16 -4.16
C GLU A 172 -12.74 29.35 -3.45
N GLY A 173 -12.08 30.25 -4.19
CA GLY A 173 -11.44 31.46 -3.63
C GLY A 173 -10.19 31.15 -2.80
N GLY A 174 -9.57 29.99 -3.02
CA GLY A 174 -8.33 29.60 -2.35
C GLY A 174 -7.18 30.53 -2.69
N ASN A 175 -6.36 30.84 -1.69
CA ASN A 175 -5.17 31.68 -1.82
C ASN A 175 -4.28 31.18 -2.96
N LEU A 176 -3.93 32.08 -3.87
CA LEU A 176 -2.89 31.88 -4.86
C LEU A 176 -1.62 31.41 -4.15
N ILE A 177 -1.07 30.28 -4.57
CA ILE A 177 0.22 29.80 -4.09
C ILE A 177 1.24 30.89 -4.42
N PRO A 178 1.92 31.50 -3.46
CA PRO A 178 2.95 32.47 -3.77
C PRO A 178 4.05 31.75 -4.55
N PHE A 179 4.25 32.14 -5.80
CA PHE A 179 5.46 31.79 -6.53
C PHE A 179 6.61 32.43 -5.74
N GLY A 180 7.41 31.61 -5.06
CA GLY A 180 8.54 32.06 -4.24
C GLY A 180 9.67 32.69 -5.07
N MET A 181 9.33 33.70 -5.83
CA MET A 181 10.25 34.61 -6.51
C MET A 181 9.95 36.01 -6.00
N ASP A 182 10.78 36.50 -5.08
CA ASP A 182 10.78 37.86 -4.54
C ASP A 182 10.93 38.98 -5.58
N VAL A 183 10.78 38.70 -6.87
CA VAL A 183 11.06 39.64 -7.97
C VAL A 183 9.81 40.08 -8.72
N LEU A 184 8.62 39.57 -8.41
CA LEU A 184 7.38 39.93 -9.12
C LEU A 184 6.36 40.70 -8.27
N ASP A 185 6.69 41.07 -7.04
CA ASP A 185 5.88 41.97 -6.22
C ASP A 185 6.33 43.43 -6.39
N TYR A 186 6.17 44.02 -7.58
CA TYR A 186 6.21 45.46 -7.76
C TYR A 186 4.84 46.00 -8.18
N PRO A 187 4.40 47.11 -7.57
CA PRO A 187 3.06 47.70 -7.65
C PRO A 187 2.71 48.19 -9.05
#